data_225c7d1d901dba018e5a7076a935e0f1
#
_entry.id   225c7d1d901dba018e5a7076a935e0f1
#
_cell.length_a   1.000
_cell.length_b   1.000
_cell.length_c   1.000
_cell.angle_alpha   90.00
_cell.angle_beta   90.00
_cell.angle_gamma   90.00
#
_symmetry.space_group_name_H-M   'P 1'
#
loop_
_entity.id
_entity.type
_entity.pdbx_description
1 polymer ?
#
loop_
_entity_poly.entity_id
_entity_poly.type
_entity_poly.pdbx_seq_one_letter_code
_entity_poly.pdbx_strand_id
1 'polypeptide(L)'
;MTHKRDSAPFRNFLTSIFLIVFLFSPSEKPPVFGQSITQQDQTILPSSDFNPCIRILSIDGGGVRGIIPAAVLERIEEETGEPVSRLFDFISGTSTGAVISLALTKPSEKDSQKAQFSAKDIVGFYERDSRILFPPPSTETEENRFLTSTKYSPEPPLNIFRQTFGKTGLKKSLVPILVPTYNIKEKKPFFFKSWVKSTNDYPMSEVARAAVAAPGYFPPVELPAHRQTSSPKQTMVLVDGGVFANNPMRYALENSYQLGNIRKGIFLLSLGTGKTSPEHPRESPYHWEEAQWPSPLKNLLFADPPISNQESSSQITLRMEPVIPAENAAMDNAREQNLLTLRNISKQMMNQNRPAFKRILRILKTPRPAGCFREGNLPD
;
A
#
# COMPACT_ATOMS: atom_id res chain seq x y z
N MET A 1 -2.02 -47.11 -33.30
CA MET A 1 -1.18 -45.89 -33.32
C MET A 1 -1.68 -44.99 -32.22
N THR A 2 -1.00 -45.06 -31.07
CA THR A 2 -1.38 -44.39 -29.81
C THR A 2 -0.49 -43.17 -29.63
N HIS A 3 -1.09 -41.98 -29.71
CA HIS A 3 -0.39 -40.71 -29.40
C HIS A 3 -0.25 -40.56 -27.88
N LYS A 4 0.96 -40.67 -27.38
CA LYS A 4 1.37 -40.17 -26.05
C LYS A 4 1.41 -38.63 -26.12
N ARG A 5 0.70 -37.98 -25.22
CA ARG A 5 0.85 -36.54 -24.93
C ARG A 5 1.95 -36.37 -23.89
N ASP A 6 3.02 -35.72 -24.28
CA ASP A 6 4.10 -35.31 -23.39
C ASP A 6 3.67 -34.18 -22.48
N SER A 7 3.69 -34.39 -21.16
CA SER A 7 3.36 -33.46 -20.10
C SER A 7 4.63 -32.83 -19.48
N ALA A 8 5.40 -32.08 -20.24
CA ALA A 8 6.72 -31.63 -19.82
C ALA A 8 6.99 -30.14 -19.53
N PRO A 9 6.02 -29.21 -19.34
CA PRO A 9 6.40 -27.87 -18.87
C PRO A 9 6.22 -27.61 -17.38
N PHE A 10 5.51 -28.46 -16.62
CA PHE A 10 5.16 -28.13 -15.22
C PHE A 10 6.24 -28.49 -14.18
N ARG A 11 7.12 -29.44 -14.50
CA ARG A 11 8.15 -29.92 -13.57
C ARG A 11 9.27 -28.89 -13.31
N ASN A 12 9.55 -28.00 -14.25
CA ASN A 12 10.64 -27.03 -14.15
C ASN A 12 10.26 -25.74 -13.41
N PHE A 13 8.97 -25.46 -13.24
CA PHE A 13 8.51 -24.27 -12.53
C PHE A 13 8.60 -24.42 -10.99
N LEU A 14 8.25 -25.59 -10.48
CA LEU A 14 8.36 -25.90 -9.05
C LEU A 14 9.81 -26.03 -8.57
N THR A 15 10.72 -26.54 -9.42
CA THR A 15 12.15 -26.63 -9.08
C THR A 15 12.81 -25.26 -8.94
N SER A 16 12.35 -24.25 -9.66
CA SER A 16 12.90 -22.89 -9.57
C SER A 16 12.43 -22.14 -8.32
N ILE A 17 11.25 -22.43 -7.79
CA ILE A 17 10.78 -21.82 -6.53
C ILE A 17 11.50 -22.42 -5.33
N PHE A 18 11.80 -23.73 -5.36
CA PHE A 18 12.55 -24.40 -4.28
C PHE A 18 14.01 -23.96 -4.17
N LEU A 19 14.63 -23.50 -5.27
CA LEU A 19 16.05 -23.11 -5.27
C LEU A 19 16.28 -21.70 -4.67
N ILE A 20 15.25 -20.85 -4.59
CA ILE A 20 15.36 -19.50 -4.01
C ILE A 20 15.32 -19.53 -2.47
N VAL A 21 14.74 -20.57 -1.87
CA VAL A 21 14.60 -20.69 -0.41
C VAL A 21 15.84 -21.28 0.27
N PHE A 22 16.76 -21.92 -0.48
CA PHE A 22 17.88 -22.68 0.09
C PHE A 22 19.28 -22.04 -0.01
N LEU A 23 19.40 -20.75 -0.38
CA LEU A 23 20.71 -20.07 -0.46
C LEU A 23 21.05 -19.22 0.78
N PHE A 24 20.47 -19.49 1.94
CA PHE A 24 20.96 -18.96 3.21
C PHE A 24 21.67 -20.06 4.01
N SER A 25 22.99 -19.84 4.19
CA SER A 25 23.89 -20.70 4.96
C SER A 25 23.45 -20.83 6.42
N PRO A 26 23.47 -22.02 7.05
CA PRO A 26 23.03 -22.21 8.42
C PRO A 26 24.20 -22.03 9.39
N SER A 27 24.53 -20.80 9.77
CA SER A 27 25.53 -20.56 10.82
C SER A 27 25.20 -19.47 11.85
N GLU A 28 23.98 -19.00 11.93
CA GLU A 28 23.57 -18.15 13.08
C GLU A 28 22.31 -18.70 13.73
N LYS A 29 22.43 -18.96 15.04
CA LYS A 29 21.32 -19.38 15.90
C LYS A 29 20.26 -18.27 15.91
N PRO A 30 18.96 -18.58 15.71
CA PRO A 30 17.92 -17.58 15.79
C PRO A 30 17.88 -16.99 17.21
N PRO A 31 17.68 -15.68 17.37
CA PRO A 31 17.45 -15.09 18.65
C PRO A 31 16.16 -15.65 19.27
N VAL A 32 16.24 -16.02 20.53
CA VAL A 32 15.12 -16.50 21.33
C VAL A 32 14.16 -15.31 21.57
N PHE A 33 13.06 -15.27 20.84
CA PHE A 33 11.96 -14.35 21.09
C PHE A 33 10.91 -15.04 21.97
N GLY A 34 11.05 -14.82 23.25
CA GLY A 34 10.09 -15.19 24.28
C GLY A 34 10.23 -14.28 25.47
N GLN A 35 9.80 -13.03 25.36
CA GLN A 35 9.51 -12.20 26.54
C GLN A 35 8.24 -11.42 26.31
N SER A 36 7.26 -11.68 27.19
CA SER A 36 6.06 -10.89 27.39
C SER A 36 6.43 -9.40 27.48
N ILE A 37 5.73 -8.58 26.70
CA ILE A 37 5.81 -7.11 26.82
C ILE A 37 5.25 -6.74 28.19
N THR A 38 6.15 -6.52 29.13
CA THR A 38 5.83 -5.91 30.43
C THR A 38 5.58 -4.43 30.22
N GLN A 39 4.66 -3.87 31.01
CA GLN A 39 4.17 -2.48 31.06
C GLN A 39 5.24 -1.38 31.25
N GLN A 40 6.46 -1.51 30.76
CA GLN A 40 7.56 -0.57 31.01
C GLN A 40 7.99 0.30 29.83
N ASP A 41 7.31 0.25 28.68
CA ASP A 41 7.60 1.15 27.53
C ASP A 41 6.79 2.46 27.56
N GLN A 42 6.53 2.99 28.75
CA GLN A 42 5.89 4.30 28.93
C GLN A 42 6.90 5.40 29.24
N THR A 43 8.04 5.51 28.62
CA THR A 43 8.85 6.73 28.86
C THR A 43 9.93 6.90 27.82
N ILE A 44 9.63 7.56 26.73
CA ILE A 44 10.35 8.72 26.18
C ILE A 44 9.35 9.39 25.24
N LEU A 45 8.44 10.19 25.77
CA LEU A 45 7.72 11.17 24.96
C LEU A 45 8.79 12.19 24.52
N PRO A 46 9.07 12.33 23.22
CA PRO A 46 9.82 13.48 22.75
C PRO A 46 9.15 14.73 23.30
N SER A 47 9.95 15.74 23.64
CA SER A 47 9.49 16.98 24.23
C SER A 47 8.18 17.46 23.57
N SER A 48 7.30 18.11 24.33
CA SER A 48 6.08 18.77 23.84
C SER A 48 6.30 19.59 22.55
N ASP A 49 7.54 19.86 22.22
CA ASP A 49 8.00 20.82 21.20
C ASP A 49 8.51 20.18 19.90
N PHE A 50 8.35 18.83 19.72
CA PHE A 50 8.75 18.22 18.46
C PHE A 50 7.90 18.72 17.30
N ASN A 51 8.49 19.56 16.47
CA ASN A 51 7.88 20.11 15.27
C ASN A 51 8.67 19.68 14.02
N PRO A 52 8.23 18.66 13.29
CA PRO A 52 8.96 18.11 12.18
C PRO A 52 8.91 19.01 10.94
N CYS A 53 10.03 19.09 10.23
CA CYS A 53 10.09 19.74 8.93
C CYS A 53 9.42 18.92 7.84
N ILE A 54 9.56 17.58 7.87
CA ILE A 54 9.03 16.69 6.83
C ILE A 54 7.94 15.81 7.43
N ARG A 55 6.79 15.77 6.79
CA ARG A 55 5.65 14.93 7.16
C ARG A 55 5.37 13.93 6.06
N ILE A 56 5.48 12.65 6.38
CA ILE A 56 5.33 11.53 5.45
C ILE A 56 4.08 10.77 5.80
N LEU A 57 3.29 10.40 4.79
CA LEU A 57 2.17 9.48 4.90
C LEU A 57 2.51 8.19 4.15
N SER A 58 2.37 7.06 4.81
CA SER A 58 2.50 5.72 4.23
C SER A 58 1.20 4.96 4.39
N ILE A 59 0.66 4.40 3.31
CA ILE A 59 -0.63 3.69 3.29
C ILE A 59 -0.42 2.29 2.73
N ASP A 60 -0.79 1.29 3.51
CA ASP A 60 -0.63 -0.13 3.16
C ASP A 60 -1.59 -0.59 2.06
N GLY A 61 -1.23 -1.72 1.43
CA GLY A 61 -2.13 -2.50 0.60
C GLY A 61 -3.17 -3.28 1.40
N GLY A 62 -4.27 -3.69 0.73
CA GLY A 62 -5.30 -4.49 1.43
C GLY A 62 -6.67 -4.54 0.76
N GLY A 63 -6.80 -4.18 -0.51
CA GLY A 63 -8.06 -4.24 -1.26
C GLY A 63 -9.16 -3.38 -0.63
N VAL A 64 -10.36 -3.94 -0.40
CA VAL A 64 -11.50 -3.20 0.21
C VAL A 64 -11.22 -2.69 1.62
N ARG A 65 -10.25 -3.30 2.32
CA ARG A 65 -9.84 -2.85 3.67
C ARG A 65 -9.19 -1.47 3.66
N GLY A 66 -8.86 -0.92 2.49
CA GLY A 66 -8.45 0.47 2.32
C GLY A 66 -9.45 1.51 2.84
N ILE A 67 -10.71 1.11 3.08
CA ILE A 67 -11.70 1.97 3.78
C ILE A 67 -11.25 2.34 5.20
N ILE A 68 -10.42 1.50 5.85
CA ILE A 68 -9.86 1.78 7.20
C ILE A 68 -8.95 3.01 7.19
N PRO A 69 -7.84 3.04 6.42
CA PRO A 69 -7.01 4.24 6.33
C PRO A 69 -7.75 5.43 5.71
N ALA A 70 -8.67 5.22 4.76
CA ALA A 70 -9.48 6.30 4.22
C ALA A 70 -10.33 7.00 5.30
N ALA A 71 -10.96 6.24 6.20
CA ALA A 71 -11.74 6.79 7.33
C ALA A 71 -10.87 7.47 8.39
N VAL A 72 -9.61 7.04 8.60
CA VAL A 72 -8.66 7.77 9.45
C VAL A 72 -8.32 9.12 8.82
N LEU A 73 -8.07 9.15 7.52
CA LEU A 73 -7.75 10.38 6.79
C LEU A 73 -8.96 11.33 6.71
N GLU A 74 -10.18 10.80 6.52
CA GLU A 74 -11.44 11.58 6.63
C GLU A 74 -11.48 12.31 7.99
N ARG A 75 -11.22 11.58 9.09
CA ARG A 75 -11.21 12.18 10.42
C ARG A 75 -10.09 13.19 10.62
N ILE A 76 -8.92 12.98 10.03
CA ILE A 76 -7.80 13.94 10.06
C ILE A 76 -8.20 15.22 9.31
N GLU A 77 -8.80 15.15 8.12
CA GLU A 77 -9.28 16.32 7.38
C GLU A 77 -10.36 17.09 8.16
N GLU A 78 -11.33 16.37 8.74
CA GLU A 78 -12.37 16.98 9.58
C GLU A 78 -11.79 17.75 10.78
N GLU A 79 -10.82 17.15 11.49
CA GLU A 79 -10.23 17.75 12.69
C GLU A 79 -9.25 18.87 12.39
N THR A 80 -8.55 18.82 11.25
CA THR A 80 -7.55 19.83 10.88
C THR A 80 -8.16 20.97 10.05
N GLY A 81 -9.23 20.71 9.32
CA GLY A 81 -9.80 21.63 8.34
C GLY A 81 -8.98 21.76 7.06
N GLU A 82 -7.95 20.91 6.88
CA GLU A 82 -7.03 20.96 5.75
C GLU A 82 -7.01 19.64 4.98
N PRO A 83 -6.90 19.67 3.64
CA PRO A 83 -6.78 18.45 2.84
C PRO A 83 -5.46 17.73 3.10
N VAL A 84 -5.45 16.41 2.98
CA VAL A 84 -4.26 15.57 3.19
C VAL A 84 -3.06 16.07 2.38
N SER A 85 -3.27 16.53 1.15
CA SER A 85 -2.22 17.07 0.29
C SER A 85 -1.52 18.32 0.83
N ARG A 86 -2.10 19.04 1.82
CA ARG A 86 -1.46 20.14 2.52
C ARG A 86 -0.84 19.74 3.85
N LEU A 87 -1.29 18.63 4.42
CA LEU A 87 -0.82 18.14 5.71
C LEU A 87 0.48 17.36 5.61
N PHE A 88 0.73 16.70 4.47
CA PHE A 88 1.91 15.86 4.23
C PHE A 88 2.72 16.36 3.05
N ASP A 89 4.04 16.16 3.13
CA ASP A 89 5.02 16.61 2.13
C ASP A 89 5.43 15.48 1.18
N PHE A 90 5.13 14.24 1.56
CA PHE A 90 5.40 13.03 0.80
C PHE A 90 4.36 11.97 1.13
N ILE A 91 3.84 11.29 0.11
CA ILE A 91 2.87 10.23 0.30
C ILE A 91 3.34 8.97 -0.46
N SER A 92 3.30 7.82 0.21
CA SER A 92 3.51 6.53 -0.43
C SER A 92 2.34 5.61 -0.16
N GLY A 93 1.95 4.85 -1.17
CA GLY A 93 0.87 3.88 -1.03
C GLY A 93 1.08 2.66 -1.90
N THR A 94 0.74 1.48 -1.37
CA THR A 94 0.77 0.21 -2.10
C THR A 94 -0.64 -0.25 -2.40
N SER A 95 -0.89 -0.79 -3.61
CA SER A 95 -2.19 -1.36 -3.96
C SER A 95 -3.34 -0.36 -3.74
N THR A 96 -4.31 -0.69 -2.89
CA THR A 96 -5.38 0.21 -2.47
C THR A 96 -4.85 1.52 -1.87
N GLY A 97 -3.71 1.47 -1.14
CA GLY A 97 -3.03 2.66 -0.62
C GLY A 97 -2.52 3.59 -1.72
N ALA A 98 -2.10 3.03 -2.86
CA ALA A 98 -1.72 3.82 -4.03
C ALA A 98 -2.92 4.56 -4.63
N VAL A 99 -4.08 3.90 -4.73
CA VAL A 99 -5.33 4.52 -5.20
C VAL A 99 -5.72 5.69 -4.31
N ILE A 100 -5.66 5.52 -2.98
CA ILE A 100 -5.92 6.59 -2.00
C ILE A 100 -4.94 7.74 -2.21
N SER A 101 -3.63 7.44 -2.29
CA SER A 101 -2.58 8.45 -2.46
C SER A 101 -2.75 9.27 -3.74
N LEU A 102 -3.02 8.60 -4.86
CA LEU A 102 -3.28 9.24 -6.15
C LEU A 102 -4.52 10.12 -6.10
N ALA A 103 -5.61 9.66 -5.50
CA ALA A 103 -6.86 10.43 -5.41
C ALA A 103 -6.70 11.68 -4.54
N LEU A 104 -6.07 11.58 -3.36
CA LEU A 104 -5.84 12.71 -2.45
C LEU A 104 -4.90 13.78 -2.99
N THR A 105 -4.13 13.44 -4.02
CA THR A 105 -3.12 14.36 -4.61
C THR A 105 -3.41 14.72 -6.05
N LYS A 106 -4.47 14.17 -6.65
CA LYS A 106 -4.93 14.61 -7.98
C LYS A 106 -5.36 16.07 -7.91
N PRO A 107 -4.76 16.96 -8.71
CA PRO A 107 -5.21 18.35 -8.78
C PRO A 107 -6.63 18.43 -9.35
N SER A 108 -7.41 19.39 -8.84
CA SER A 108 -8.73 19.70 -9.36
C SER A 108 -8.62 20.32 -10.75
N GLU A 109 -9.58 19.99 -11.62
CA GLU A 109 -9.68 20.59 -12.95
C GLU A 109 -10.04 22.07 -12.89
N LYS A 110 -10.70 22.51 -11.81
CA LYS A 110 -11.10 23.90 -11.59
C LYS A 110 -10.01 24.76 -10.96
N ASP A 111 -9.16 24.15 -10.10
CA ASP A 111 -8.11 24.82 -9.36
C ASP A 111 -6.95 23.85 -9.15
N SER A 112 -5.90 23.99 -9.94
CA SER A 112 -4.76 23.08 -9.92
C SER A 112 -3.94 23.07 -8.63
N GLN A 113 -4.21 24.00 -7.70
CA GLN A 113 -3.58 24.06 -6.37
C GLN A 113 -4.40 23.33 -5.30
N LYS A 114 -5.58 22.84 -5.64
CA LYS A 114 -6.46 22.11 -4.73
C LYS A 114 -6.63 20.67 -5.16
N ALA A 115 -6.79 19.77 -4.17
CA ALA A 115 -7.11 18.38 -4.44
C ALA A 115 -8.51 18.26 -5.06
N GLN A 116 -8.63 17.34 -6.03
CA GLN A 116 -9.92 17.02 -6.66
C GLN A 116 -10.85 16.29 -5.70
N PHE A 117 -10.29 15.44 -4.82
CA PHE A 117 -11.03 14.58 -3.91
C PHE A 117 -10.58 14.81 -2.47
N SER A 118 -11.53 14.82 -1.55
CA SER A 118 -11.32 14.73 -0.11
C SER A 118 -11.20 13.27 0.33
N ALA A 119 -10.73 13.04 1.56
CA ALA A 119 -10.73 11.70 2.14
C ALA A 119 -12.16 11.14 2.32
N LYS A 120 -13.15 12.01 2.55
CA LYS A 120 -14.57 11.64 2.56
C LYS A 120 -15.03 11.09 1.20
N ASP A 121 -14.63 11.73 0.09
CA ASP A 121 -14.96 11.23 -1.25
C ASP A 121 -14.37 9.85 -1.48
N ILE A 122 -13.18 9.57 -0.93
CA ILE A 122 -12.53 8.26 -1.03
C ILE A 122 -13.28 7.20 -0.20
N VAL A 123 -13.74 7.53 1.01
CA VAL A 123 -14.63 6.62 1.77
C VAL A 123 -15.87 6.30 0.94
N GLY A 124 -16.52 7.32 0.33
CA GLY A 124 -17.66 7.13 -0.57
C GLY A 124 -17.34 6.27 -1.79
N PHE A 125 -16.09 6.35 -2.32
CA PHE A 125 -15.61 5.47 -3.40
C PHE A 125 -15.62 4.00 -2.96
N TYR A 126 -15.12 3.66 -1.76
CA TYR A 126 -15.17 2.29 -1.25
C TYR A 126 -16.61 1.80 -1.09
N GLU A 127 -17.49 2.62 -0.54
CA GLU A 127 -18.89 2.26 -0.29
C GLU A 127 -19.67 2.01 -1.60
N ARG A 128 -19.39 2.80 -2.64
CA ARG A 128 -20.10 2.76 -3.92
C ARG A 128 -19.50 1.77 -4.93
N ASP A 129 -18.16 1.82 -5.11
CA ASP A 129 -17.51 1.23 -6.28
C ASP A 129 -16.83 -0.12 -5.98
N SER A 130 -16.65 -0.50 -4.70
CA SER A 130 -15.99 -1.75 -4.34
C SER A 130 -16.69 -2.99 -4.91
N ARG A 131 -18.03 -2.98 -5.00
CA ARG A 131 -18.79 -4.11 -5.58
C ARG A 131 -18.61 -4.24 -7.09
N ILE A 132 -18.26 -3.17 -7.77
CA ILE A 132 -17.95 -3.19 -9.19
C ILE A 132 -16.54 -3.76 -9.40
N LEU A 133 -15.61 -3.40 -8.51
CA LEU A 133 -14.23 -3.91 -8.54
C LEU A 133 -14.15 -5.39 -8.16
N PHE A 134 -14.92 -5.79 -7.18
CA PHE A 134 -14.95 -7.14 -6.60
C PHE A 134 -16.39 -7.68 -6.63
N PRO A 135 -16.90 -8.06 -7.82
CA PRO A 135 -18.22 -8.67 -7.93
C PRO A 135 -18.26 -10.01 -7.15
N PRO A 136 -19.45 -10.43 -6.70
CA PRO A 136 -19.61 -11.72 -6.06
C PRO A 136 -19.00 -12.84 -6.91
N PRO A 137 -18.39 -13.87 -6.29
CA PRO A 137 -17.81 -14.97 -7.03
C PRO A 137 -18.86 -15.68 -7.89
N SER A 138 -18.50 -15.96 -9.15
CA SER A 138 -19.23 -16.91 -9.97
C SER A 138 -19.03 -18.33 -9.39
N THR A 139 -19.92 -19.26 -9.71
CA THR A 139 -20.05 -20.61 -9.12
C THR A 139 -18.83 -21.54 -9.18
N GLU A 140 -17.68 -21.10 -9.67
CA GLU A 140 -16.43 -21.86 -9.65
C GLU A 140 -15.67 -21.67 -8.33
N THR A 141 -15.08 -22.75 -7.81
CA THR A 141 -14.32 -22.76 -6.55
C THR A 141 -13.08 -21.86 -6.64
N GLU A 142 -12.89 -21.01 -5.63
CA GLU A 142 -11.80 -20.00 -5.58
C GLU A 142 -10.39 -20.60 -5.68
N GLU A 143 -10.19 -21.81 -5.18
CA GLU A 143 -8.90 -22.47 -5.09
C GLU A 143 -8.29 -22.81 -6.45
N ASN A 144 -9.11 -23.30 -7.37
CA ASN A 144 -8.64 -23.66 -8.73
C ASN A 144 -8.32 -22.42 -9.59
N ARG A 145 -8.92 -21.26 -9.32
CA ARG A 145 -8.68 -20.03 -10.07
C ARG A 145 -7.35 -19.38 -9.75
N PHE A 146 -6.90 -19.41 -8.50
CA PHE A 146 -5.64 -18.78 -8.10
C PHE A 146 -4.43 -19.34 -8.87
N LEU A 147 -4.45 -20.62 -9.19
CA LEU A 147 -3.34 -21.30 -9.88
C LEU A 147 -3.44 -21.24 -11.42
N THR A 148 -4.64 -21.07 -11.97
CA THR A 148 -4.90 -21.21 -13.42
C THR A 148 -5.32 -19.93 -14.12
N SER A 149 -5.94 -18.96 -13.39
CA SER A 149 -6.42 -17.69 -13.95
C SER A 149 -6.54 -16.62 -12.87
N THR A 150 -6.80 -15.39 -13.30
CA THR A 150 -7.11 -14.29 -12.36
C THR A 150 -8.58 -14.32 -11.97
N LYS A 151 -8.85 -13.97 -10.70
CA LYS A 151 -10.21 -14.00 -10.13
C LYS A 151 -11.13 -12.98 -10.80
N TYR A 152 -10.60 -11.83 -11.19
CA TYR A 152 -11.37 -10.70 -11.70
C TYR A 152 -10.91 -10.23 -13.07
N SER A 153 -11.87 -9.72 -13.86
CA SER A 153 -11.58 -9.03 -15.12
C SER A 153 -10.79 -7.73 -14.90
N PRO A 154 -9.91 -7.36 -15.83
CA PRO A 154 -9.18 -6.08 -15.77
C PRO A 154 -10.06 -4.86 -16.08
N GLU A 155 -11.21 -5.05 -16.74
CA GLU A 155 -12.03 -3.96 -17.27
C GLU A 155 -12.67 -3.06 -16.20
N PRO A 156 -13.31 -3.57 -15.13
CA PRO A 156 -13.91 -2.71 -14.13
C PRO A 156 -12.91 -1.74 -13.47
N PRO A 157 -11.73 -2.20 -12.95
CA PRO A 157 -10.73 -1.26 -12.43
C PRO A 157 -10.27 -0.25 -13.46
N LEU A 158 -10.02 -0.68 -14.70
CA LEU A 158 -9.57 0.20 -15.77
C LEU A 158 -10.57 1.33 -16.05
N ASN A 159 -11.85 1.01 -16.12
CA ASN A 159 -12.91 1.99 -16.37
C ASN A 159 -13.09 2.96 -15.22
N ILE A 160 -13.12 2.46 -13.98
CA ILE A 160 -13.21 3.30 -12.78
C ILE A 160 -12.02 4.25 -12.69
N PHE A 161 -10.80 3.77 -12.88
CA PHE A 161 -9.62 4.62 -12.79
C PHE A 161 -9.50 5.63 -13.94
N ARG A 162 -9.97 5.28 -15.15
CA ARG A 162 -10.08 6.25 -16.25
C ARG A 162 -11.09 7.36 -15.95
N GLN A 163 -12.22 7.03 -15.32
CA GLN A 163 -13.21 8.03 -14.92
C GLN A 163 -12.69 8.90 -13.77
N THR A 164 -12.03 8.31 -12.77
CA THR A 164 -11.52 9.01 -11.59
C THR A 164 -10.33 9.90 -11.92
N PHE A 165 -9.34 9.37 -12.63
CA PHE A 165 -8.06 10.04 -12.84
C PHE A 165 -7.92 10.69 -14.22
N GLY A 166 -8.73 10.28 -15.19
CA GLY A 166 -8.67 10.79 -16.55
C GLY A 166 -7.29 10.62 -17.18
N LYS A 167 -6.81 11.69 -17.80
CA LYS A 167 -5.47 11.77 -18.41
C LYS A 167 -4.45 12.50 -17.54
N THR A 168 -4.77 12.74 -16.25
CA THR A 168 -3.87 13.44 -15.35
C THR A 168 -2.57 12.65 -15.19
N GLY A 169 -1.44 13.25 -15.54
CA GLY A 169 -0.11 12.64 -15.37
C GLY A 169 0.30 12.59 -13.91
N LEU A 170 1.09 11.58 -13.53
CA LEU A 170 1.57 11.38 -12.16
C LEU A 170 2.37 12.60 -11.67
N LYS A 171 3.14 13.26 -12.55
CA LYS A 171 3.92 14.47 -12.24
C LYS A 171 3.08 15.68 -11.86
N LYS A 172 1.76 15.63 -12.09
CA LYS A 172 0.82 16.68 -11.70
C LYS A 172 0.35 16.54 -10.24
N SER A 173 0.74 15.45 -9.54
CA SER A 173 0.35 15.28 -8.13
C SER A 173 0.75 16.48 -7.30
N LEU A 174 -0.14 16.89 -6.37
CA LEU A 174 0.04 18.08 -5.52
C LEU A 174 1.23 17.98 -4.56
N VAL A 175 1.64 16.75 -4.24
CA VAL A 175 2.84 16.44 -3.44
C VAL A 175 3.55 15.24 -4.05
N PRO A 176 4.85 15.05 -3.80
CA PRO A 176 5.59 13.87 -4.21
C PRO A 176 4.92 12.56 -3.79
N ILE A 177 4.72 11.65 -4.76
CA ILE A 177 4.11 10.33 -4.53
C ILE A 177 5.08 9.23 -4.95
N LEU A 178 5.15 8.18 -4.10
CA LEU A 178 5.84 6.92 -4.38
C LEU A 178 4.80 5.78 -4.45
N VAL A 179 4.76 5.06 -5.56
CA VAL A 179 3.91 3.88 -5.72
C VAL A 179 4.76 2.67 -6.08
N PRO A 180 4.87 1.67 -5.16
CA PRO A 180 5.56 0.42 -5.43
C PRO A 180 4.79 -0.46 -6.41
N THR A 181 5.50 -1.09 -7.34
CA THR A 181 5.04 -2.17 -8.22
C THR A 181 6.21 -3.13 -8.45
N TYR A 182 5.95 -4.31 -8.96
CA TYR A 182 7.01 -5.27 -9.29
C TYR A 182 7.00 -5.59 -10.79
N ASN A 183 8.15 -5.39 -11.44
CA ASN A 183 8.32 -5.74 -12.85
C ASN A 183 8.71 -7.21 -12.97
N ILE A 184 7.75 -8.07 -13.34
CA ILE A 184 7.98 -9.53 -13.44
C ILE A 184 8.89 -9.91 -14.60
N LYS A 185 8.96 -9.08 -15.66
CA LYS A 185 9.86 -9.31 -16.81
C LYS A 185 11.32 -9.11 -16.42
N GLU A 186 11.61 -8.10 -15.64
CA GLU A 186 12.96 -7.80 -15.16
C GLU A 186 13.25 -8.39 -13.77
N LYS A 187 12.25 -9.00 -13.14
CA LYS A 187 12.35 -9.65 -11.81
C LYS A 187 12.88 -8.69 -10.73
N LYS A 188 12.40 -7.44 -10.74
CA LYS A 188 12.85 -6.42 -9.77
C LYS A 188 11.72 -5.47 -9.38
N PRO A 189 11.82 -4.83 -8.19
CA PRO A 189 10.95 -3.73 -7.81
C PRO A 189 10.98 -2.61 -8.85
N PHE A 190 9.81 -2.00 -9.10
CA PHE A 190 9.66 -0.78 -9.88
C PHE A 190 8.81 0.21 -9.09
N PHE A 191 9.26 1.45 -9.01
CA PHE A 191 8.58 2.52 -8.27
C PHE A 191 8.16 3.63 -9.22
N PHE A 192 6.88 3.92 -9.28
CA PHE A 192 6.42 5.17 -9.86
C PHE A 192 6.72 6.31 -8.89
N LYS A 193 7.41 7.34 -9.38
CA LYS A 193 7.86 8.51 -8.62
C LYS A 193 7.42 9.77 -9.35
N SER A 194 6.59 10.60 -8.72
CA SER A 194 6.05 11.80 -9.37
C SER A 194 7.07 12.92 -9.58
N TRP A 195 8.13 12.96 -8.76
CA TRP A 195 9.11 14.06 -8.73
C TRP A 195 10.30 13.85 -9.64
N VAL A 196 10.52 12.66 -10.19
CA VAL A 196 11.70 12.38 -11.02
C VAL A 196 11.49 12.93 -12.41
N LYS A 197 12.32 13.90 -12.81
CA LYS A 197 12.19 14.60 -14.11
C LYS A 197 12.48 13.70 -15.31
N SER A 198 13.41 12.74 -15.16
CA SER A 198 13.86 11.83 -16.22
C SER A 198 12.90 10.69 -16.51
N THR A 199 11.91 10.43 -15.66
CA THR A 199 10.96 9.35 -15.85
C THR A 199 9.79 9.79 -16.72
N ASN A 200 9.19 8.82 -17.42
CA ASN A 200 7.96 9.04 -18.15
C ASN A 200 6.85 9.54 -17.23
N ASP A 201 6.04 10.46 -17.73
CA ASP A 201 4.82 10.88 -17.04
C ASP A 201 3.70 9.89 -17.38
N TYR A 202 3.49 8.92 -16.51
CA TYR A 202 2.40 7.95 -16.65
C TYR A 202 1.09 8.59 -16.19
N PRO A 203 -0.03 8.39 -16.88
CA PRO A 203 -1.34 8.76 -16.37
C PRO A 203 -1.60 8.10 -15.02
N MET A 204 -2.17 8.84 -14.05
CA MET A 204 -2.53 8.30 -12.73
C MET A 204 -3.45 7.08 -12.84
N SER A 205 -4.30 7.02 -13.88
CA SER A 205 -5.16 5.85 -14.15
C SER A 205 -4.37 4.58 -14.48
N GLU A 206 -3.27 4.69 -15.20
CA GLU A 206 -2.38 3.56 -15.50
C GLU A 206 -1.56 3.15 -14.28
N VAL A 207 -1.07 4.12 -13.51
CA VAL A 207 -0.37 3.87 -12.25
C VAL A 207 -1.27 3.14 -11.27
N ALA A 208 -2.52 3.61 -11.09
CA ALA A 208 -3.51 2.96 -10.24
C ALA A 208 -3.77 1.52 -10.69
N ARG A 209 -3.95 1.30 -12.01
CA ARG A 209 -4.20 -0.03 -12.56
C ARG A 209 -3.03 -0.98 -12.34
N ALA A 210 -1.78 -0.51 -12.52
CA ALA A 210 -0.59 -1.31 -12.25
C ALA A 210 -0.41 -1.62 -10.75
N ALA A 211 -0.68 -0.63 -9.89
CA ALA A 211 -0.56 -0.77 -8.45
C ALA A 211 -1.53 -1.81 -7.84
N VAL A 212 -2.72 -2.00 -8.42
CA VAL A 212 -3.72 -2.98 -7.93
C VAL A 212 -3.70 -4.30 -8.69
N ALA A 213 -2.73 -4.54 -9.56
CA ALA A 213 -2.59 -5.78 -10.33
C ALA A 213 -2.07 -6.93 -9.45
N ALA A 214 -2.79 -7.22 -8.36
CA ALA A 214 -2.42 -8.25 -7.39
C ALA A 214 -2.50 -9.65 -8.01
N PRO A 215 -1.41 -10.45 -7.95
CA PRO A 215 -1.41 -11.82 -8.46
C PRO A 215 -2.57 -12.64 -7.89
N GLY A 216 -3.21 -13.41 -8.75
CA GLY A 216 -4.41 -14.19 -8.42
C GLY A 216 -5.71 -13.38 -8.44
N TYR A 217 -5.69 -12.07 -8.23
CA TYR A 217 -6.88 -11.20 -8.31
C TYR A 217 -7.06 -10.60 -9.70
N PHE A 218 -6.04 -9.92 -10.20
CA PHE A 218 -6.07 -9.22 -11.49
C PHE A 218 -4.88 -9.59 -12.38
N PRO A 219 -5.02 -9.53 -13.72
CA PRO A 219 -3.90 -9.77 -14.61
C PRO A 219 -2.85 -8.67 -14.51
N PRO A 220 -1.57 -8.99 -14.81
CA PRO A 220 -0.50 -8.02 -14.92
C PRO A 220 -0.81 -6.90 -15.91
N VAL A 221 -0.14 -5.76 -15.75
CA VAL A 221 -0.30 -4.59 -16.62
C VAL A 221 0.96 -4.36 -17.43
N GLU A 222 0.79 -4.28 -18.76
CA GLU A 222 1.86 -3.91 -19.66
C GLU A 222 1.90 -2.40 -19.85
N LEU A 223 3.04 -1.78 -19.58
CA LEU A 223 3.30 -0.37 -19.84
C LEU A 223 4.63 -0.18 -20.58
N PRO A 224 4.73 0.84 -21.45
CA PRO A 224 6.00 1.16 -22.10
C PRO A 224 7.03 1.62 -21.06
N ALA A 225 8.24 1.06 -21.11
CA ALA A 225 9.33 1.48 -20.21
C ALA A 225 9.79 2.93 -20.49
N HIS A 226 9.69 3.38 -21.73
CA HIS A 226 10.01 4.74 -22.16
C HIS A 226 8.92 5.28 -23.10
N ARG A 227 8.17 6.29 -22.64
CA ARG A 227 7.09 6.92 -23.44
C ARG A 227 7.61 7.96 -24.45
N GLN A 228 8.83 8.47 -24.26
CA GLN A 228 9.39 9.55 -25.05
C GLN A 228 10.31 9.10 -26.19
N THR A 229 10.60 7.81 -26.30
CA THR A 229 11.42 7.28 -27.39
C THR A 229 10.56 6.66 -28.48
N SER A 230 10.87 6.97 -29.73
CA SER A 230 10.22 6.42 -30.93
C SER A 230 10.40 4.89 -31.09
N SER A 231 11.09 4.25 -30.17
CA SER A 231 11.31 2.82 -30.16
C SER A 231 10.35 2.13 -29.19
N PRO A 232 9.27 1.49 -29.67
CA PRO A 232 8.23 0.88 -28.80
C PRO A 232 8.67 -0.43 -28.15
N LYS A 233 9.96 -0.76 -28.12
CA LYS A 233 10.42 -2.14 -27.91
C LYS A 233 10.63 -2.58 -26.47
N GLN A 234 10.55 -1.70 -25.49
CA GLN A 234 10.75 -2.11 -24.09
C GLN A 234 9.47 -1.88 -23.29
N THR A 235 8.69 -2.94 -23.11
CA THR A 235 7.53 -2.96 -22.21
C THR A 235 7.93 -3.52 -20.85
N MET A 236 7.41 -2.91 -19.79
CA MET A 236 7.38 -3.48 -18.44
C MET A 236 6.12 -4.30 -18.28
N VAL A 237 6.19 -5.38 -17.52
CA VAL A 237 5.03 -6.19 -17.11
C VAL A 237 4.94 -6.09 -15.60
N LEU A 238 3.98 -5.28 -15.14
CA LEU A 238 3.88 -4.87 -13.75
C LEU A 238 2.77 -5.62 -13.01
N VAL A 239 3.08 -5.99 -11.78
CA VAL A 239 2.11 -6.48 -10.80
C VAL A 239 2.15 -5.61 -9.55
N ASP A 240 1.15 -5.76 -8.68
CA ASP A 240 1.01 -5.06 -7.41
C ASP A 240 2.29 -5.12 -6.57
N GLY A 241 2.68 -3.99 -6.02
CA GLY A 241 3.86 -3.87 -5.15
C GLY A 241 3.71 -4.60 -3.81
N GLY A 242 2.51 -5.01 -3.44
CA GLY A 242 2.26 -5.79 -2.23
C GLY A 242 3.06 -7.09 -2.15
N VAL A 243 3.52 -7.61 -3.28
CA VAL A 243 4.39 -8.81 -3.33
C VAL A 243 5.76 -8.63 -2.67
N PHE A 244 6.20 -7.38 -2.39
CA PHE A 244 7.49 -7.11 -1.72
C PHE A 244 7.45 -5.93 -0.74
N ALA A 245 6.45 -5.06 -0.83
CA ALA A 245 6.34 -3.83 -0.06
C ALA A 245 4.86 -3.50 0.20
N ASN A 246 4.13 -4.42 0.85
CA ASN A 246 2.72 -4.16 1.18
C ASN A 246 2.58 -2.94 2.10
N ASN A 247 3.49 -2.79 3.06
CA ASN A 247 3.70 -1.55 3.79
C ASN A 247 4.89 -0.77 3.18
N PRO A 248 4.64 0.33 2.48
CA PRO A 248 5.69 1.07 1.78
C PRO A 248 6.49 2.03 2.67
N MET A 249 6.29 2.01 3.99
CA MET A 249 6.85 2.96 4.96
C MET A 249 8.37 3.11 4.84
N ARG A 250 9.10 1.98 4.74
CA ARG A 250 10.56 2.00 4.59
C ARG A 250 10.98 2.75 3.34
N TYR A 251 10.34 2.46 2.21
CA TYR A 251 10.64 3.11 0.93
C TYR A 251 10.23 4.58 0.93
N ALA A 252 9.13 4.93 1.62
CA ALA A 252 8.73 6.31 1.81
C ALA A 252 9.80 7.09 2.58
N LEU A 253 10.31 6.53 3.68
CA LEU A 253 11.35 7.15 4.48
C LEU A 253 12.67 7.31 3.68
N GLU A 254 13.14 6.24 3.02
CA GLU A 254 14.37 6.26 2.22
C GLU A 254 14.32 7.30 1.09
N ASN A 255 13.17 7.46 0.42
CA ASN A 255 13.02 8.43 -0.66
C ASN A 255 12.77 9.86 -0.16
N SER A 256 12.23 10.05 1.03
CA SER A 256 11.98 11.37 1.60
C SER A 256 13.26 12.14 1.94
N TYR A 257 14.39 11.45 2.14
CA TYR A 257 15.69 12.08 2.39
C TYR A 257 16.16 13.01 1.25
N GLN A 258 15.58 12.86 0.08
CA GLN A 258 15.87 13.70 -1.09
C GLN A 258 15.08 15.04 -1.08
N LEU A 259 14.04 15.17 -0.24
CA LEU A 259 13.05 16.25 -0.34
C LEU A 259 13.38 17.51 0.49
N GLY A 260 14.28 17.44 1.47
CA GLY A 260 14.50 18.60 2.32
C GLY A 260 15.52 18.40 3.45
N ASN A 261 15.49 19.32 4.42
CA ASN A 261 16.40 19.29 5.56
C ASN A 261 15.92 18.31 6.64
N ILE A 262 16.24 17.03 6.45
CA ILE A 262 15.90 15.94 7.39
C ILE A 262 16.44 16.13 8.81
N ARG A 263 17.52 16.92 8.97
CA ARG A 263 18.12 17.21 10.28
C ARG A 263 17.17 17.98 11.21
N LYS A 264 16.13 18.61 10.66
CA LYS A 264 15.12 19.36 11.41
C LYS A 264 13.88 18.52 11.79
N GLY A 265 13.96 17.21 11.62
CA GLY A 265 12.94 16.27 12.08
C GLY A 265 11.97 15.75 11.01
N ILE A 266 11.63 14.48 11.16
CA ILE A 266 10.69 13.75 10.29
C ILE A 266 9.55 13.22 11.14
N PHE A 267 8.33 13.45 10.70
CA PHE A 267 7.13 12.75 11.17
C PHE A 267 6.65 11.80 10.08
N LEU A 268 6.51 10.52 10.40
CA LEU A 268 5.95 9.51 9.52
C LEU A 268 4.69 8.91 10.15
N LEU A 269 3.57 9.07 9.45
CA LEU A 269 2.32 8.38 9.76
C LEU A 269 2.16 7.17 8.84
N SER A 270 2.13 5.96 9.42
CA SER A 270 1.86 4.72 8.71
C SER A 270 0.46 4.24 9.02
N LEU A 271 -0.36 4.05 8.00
CA LEU A 271 -1.74 3.59 8.10
C LEU A 271 -1.87 2.18 7.51
N GLY A 272 -2.18 1.22 8.38
CA GLY A 272 -2.45 -0.16 7.98
C GLY A 272 -3.90 -0.37 7.56
N THR A 273 -4.12 -1.44 6.82
CA THR A 273 -5.46 -1.89 6.38
C THR A 273 -6.06 -2.98 7.29
N GLY A 274 -5.43 -3.19 8.44
CA GLY A 274 -5.84 -4.16 9.46
C GLY A 274 -5.11 -5.50 9.33
N LYS A 275 -4.76 -6.05 10.50
CA LYS A 275 -4.15 -7.37 10.66
C LYS A 275 -5.11 -8.30 11.38
N THR A 276 -5.12 -9.57 11.02
CA THR A 276 -5.80 -10.61 11.79
C THR A 276 -4.96 -11.03 12.98
N SER A 277 -5.60 -11.45 14.05
CA SER A 277 -4.89 -12.20 15.09
C SER A 277 -4.28 -13.44 14.45
N PRO A 278 -3.05 -13.83 14.83
CA PRO A 278 -2.49 -15.08 14.35
C PRO A 278 -3.40 -16.22 14.81
N GLU A 279 -4.22 -16.74 13.91
CA GLU A 279 -4.84 -18.04 14.11
C GLU A 279 -3.71 -19.04 13.96
N HIS A 280 -3.43 -19.79 15.00
CA HIS A 280 -2.61 -21.00 14.86
C HIS A 280 -3.36 -21.89 13.86
N PRO A 281 -2.73 -22.33 12.75
CA PRO A 281 -3.34 -23.30 11.88
C PRO A 281 -3.81 -24.48 12.75
N ARG A 282 -5.09 -24.82 12.71
CA ARG A 282 -5.64 -25.94 13.49
C ARG A 282 -4.98 -27.27 13.12
N GLU A 283 -4.29 -27.30 11.98
CA GLU A 283 -3.58 -28.45 11.46
C GLU A 283 -2.12 -28.09 11.18
N SER A 284 -1.22 -29.03 11.45
CA SER A 284 0.20 -28.88 11.16
C SER A 284 0.41 -28.66 9.65
N PRO A 285 1.19 -27.64 9.22
CA PRO A 285 1.48 -27.42 7.82
C PRO A 285 2.18 -28.60 7.11
N TYR A 286 2.70 -29.57 7.86
CA TYR A 286 3.30 -30.78 7.31
C TYR A 286 2.31 -31.72 6.61
N HIS A 287 1.00 -31.52 6.78
CA HIS A 287 -0.06 -32.33 6.20
C HIS A 287 -0.91 -31.57 5.17
N TRP A 288 -0.49 -30.37 4.75
CA TRP A 288 -1.24 -29.61 3.76
C TRP A 288 -1.12 -30.28 2.38
N GLU A 289 -2.26 -30.57 1.79
CA GLU A 289 -2.36 -31.01 0.40
C GLU A 289 -2.17 -29.82 -0.55
N GLU A 290 -1.89 -30.09 -1.83
CA GLU A 290 -1.65 -29.07 -2.85
C GLU A 290 -2.76 -28.01 -2.92
N ALA A 291 -4.01 -28.42 -2.75
CA ALA A 291 -5.19 -27.54 -2.74
C ALA A 291 -5.24 -26.58 -1.53
N GLN A 292 -4.52 -26.83 -0.44
CA GLN A 292 -4.53 -26.04 0.78
C GLN A 292 -3.47 -24.93 0.78
N TRP A 293 -2.47 -24.99 -0.09
CA TRP A 293 -1.39 -24.02 -0.18
C TRP A 293 -1.73 -22.66 -0.77
N PRO A 294 -2.71 -22.50 -1.71
CA PRO A 294 -2.96 -21.19 -2.35
C PRO A 294 -3.27 -20.06 -1.36
N SER A 295 -4.07 -20.31 -0.31
CA SER A 295 -4.40 -19.30 0.69
C SER A 295 -3.21 -18.92 1.59
N PRO A 296 -2.45 -19.86 2.18
CA PRO A 296 -1.23 -19.56 2.92
C PRO A 296 -0.16 -18.86 2.09
N LEU A 297 0.09 -19.30 0.85
CA LEU A 297 1.05 -18.67 -0.07
C LEU A 297 0.67 -17.22 -0.37
N LYS A 298 -0.61 -16.94 -0.61
CA LYS A 298 -1.12 -15.60 -0.83
C LYS A 298 -0.87 -14.70 0.39
N ASN A 299 -1.15 -15.19 1.59
CA ASN A 299 -0.88 -14.45 2.81
C ASN A 299 0.61 -14.20 3.03
N LEU A 300 1.47 -15.15 2.67
CA LEU A 300 2.92 -15.02 2.74
C LEU A 300 3.46 -13.97 1.75
N LEU A 301 2.93 -13.95 0.51
CA LEU A 301 3.34 -13.00 -0.52
C LEU A 301 3.04 -11.54 -0.15
N PHE A 302 1.99 -11.29 0.64
CA PHE A 302 1.57 -9.95 1.05
C PHE A 302 1.87 -9.66 2.54
N ALA A 303 2.70 -10.49 3.18
CA ALA A 303 3.11 -10.28 4.57
C ALA A 303 4.27 -9.28 4.63
N ASP A 304 4.13 -8.29 5.49
CA ASP A 304 5.24 -7.40 5.85
C ASP A 304 5.82 -7.81 7.21
N PRO A 305 7.12 -7.60 7.43
CA PRO A 305 7.69 -7.75 8.76
C PRO A 305 6.99 -6.78 9.73
N PRO A 306 6.81 -7.17 10.99
CA PRO A 306 6.18 -6.30 11.98
C PRO A 306 7.00 -5.02 12.16
N ILE A 307 6.32 -3.89 12.05
CA ILE A 307 6.91 -2.56 12.23
C ILE A 307 6.37 -1.98 13.53
N SER A 308 7.26 -1.60 14.42
CA SER A 308 6.93 -0.91 15.67
C SER A 308 7.00 0.61 15.50
N ASN A 309 6.33 1.32 16.41
CA ASN A 309 6.54 2.75 16.57
C ASN A 309 8.01 3.03 16.90
N GLN A 310 8.60 3.99 16.22
CA GLN A 310 9.98 4.39 16.44
C GLN A 310 10.03 5.88 16.77
N GLU A 311 10.79 6.21 17.80
CA GLU A 311 11.00 7.59 18.23
C GLU A 311 12.46 7.86 18.49
N SER A 312 12.92 8.98 17.94
CA SER A 312 14.25 9.54 18.20
C SER A 312 14.13 11.06 18.27
N SER A 313 15.21 11.74 18.64
CA SER A 313 15.24 13.22 18.66
C SER A 313 14.94 13.86 17.31
N SER A 314 15.13 13.14 16.21
CA SER A 314 14.93 13.64 14.84
C SER A 314 13.83 12.92 14.05
N GLN A 315 13.22 11.87 14.59
CA GLN A 315 12.19 11.11 13.88
C GLN A 315 11.13 10.58 14.82
N ILE A 316 9.86 10.79 14.44
CA ILE A 316 8.70 10.14 15.04
C ILE A 316 7.99 9.34 13.96
N THR A 317 7.84 8.04 14.19
CA THR A 317 7.02 7.14 13.38
C THR A 317 5.85 6.65 14.20
N LEU A 318 4.64 6.95 13.77
CA LEU A 318 3.41 6.44 14.38
C LEU A 318 2.68 5.54 13.38
N ARG A 319 2.41 4.30 13.81
CA ARG A 319 1.60 3.36 13.03
C ARG A 319 0.22 3.20 13.64
N MET A 320 -0.80 3.32 12.81
CA MET A 320 -2.19 3.03 13.17
C MET A 320 -2.68 1.86 12.33
N GLU A 321 -2.92 0.73 12.98
CA GLU A 321 -3.41 -0.49 12.35
C GLU A 321 -4.29 -1.27 13.33
N PRO A 322 -5.57 -1.51 13.00
CA PRO A 322 -6.44 -2.28 13.86
C PRO A 322 -6.23 -3.78 13.72
N VAL A 323 -6.58 -4.53 14.76
CA VAL A 323 -6.86 -5.96 14.63
C VAL A 323 -8.28 -6.10 14.07
N ILE A 324 -8.45 -6.89 13.01
CA ILE A 324 -9.73 -7.15 12.37
C ILE A 324 -10.12 -8.62 12.57
N PRO A 325 -11.42 -8.93 12.72
CA PRO A 325 -11.91 -10.30 12.75
C PRO A 325 -11.58 -11.07 11.46
N ALA A 326 -11.37 -12.37 11.57
CA ALA A 326 -11.01 -13.22 10.43
C ALA A 326 -12.04 -13.17 9.29
N GLU A 327 -13.32 -13.11 9.63
CA GLU A 327 -14.44 -12.99 8.68
C GLU A 327 -14.43 -11.67 7.88
N ASN A 328 -13.75 -10.64 8.36
CA ASN A 328 -13.59 -9.35 7.71
C ASN A 328 -12.24 -9.19 6.99
N ALA A 329 -11.39 -10.22 7.03
CA ALA A 329 -10.00 -10.14 6.55
C ALA A 329 -9.86 -10.21 5.03
N ALA A 330 -10.84 -10.80 4.32
CA ALA A 330 -10.77 -10.95 2.87
C ALA A 330 -10.67 -9.59 2.17
N MET A 331 -9.61 -9.41 1.34
CA MET A 331 -9.30 -8.16 0.65
C MET A 331 -10.30 -7.77 -0.44
N ASP A 332 -11.20 -8.67 -0.79
CA ASP A 332 -12.22 -8.52 -1.83
C ASP A 332 -13.65 -8.74 -1.32
N ASN A 333 -13.86 -8.77 0.00
CA ASN A 333 -15.19 -8.81 0.58
C ASN A 333 -15.87 -7.43 0.53
N ALA A 334 -16.39 -7.10 -0.66
CA ALA A 334 -17.06 -5.82 -0.93
C ALA A 334 -18.53 -5.76 -0.46
N ARG A 335 -18.99 -6.68 0.39
CA ARG A 335 -20.33 -6.62 0.97
C ARG A 335 -20.48 -5.37 1.83
N GLU A 336 -21.63 -4.70 1.72
CA GLU A 336 -21.91 -3.46 2.44
C GLU A 336 -21.70 -3.60 3.95
N GLN A 337 -22.21 -4.68 4.54
CA GLN A 337 -22.04 -4.95 5.96
C GLN A 337 -20.57 -5.08 6.35
N ASN A 338 -19.72 -5.67 5.49
CA ASN A 338 -18.29 -5.74 5.73
C ASN A 338 -17.62 -4.36 5.71
N LEU A 339 -17.94 -3.53 4.70
CA LEU A 339 -17.42 -2.18 4.60
C LEU A 339 -17.82 -1.31 5.79
N LEU A 340 -19.08 -1.39 6.24
CA LEU A 340 -19.56 -0.72 7.45
C LEU A 340 -18.80 -1.19 8.70
N THR A 341 -18.59 -2.51 8.83
CA THR A 341 -17.81 -3.10 9.95
C THR A 341 -16.38 -2.58 9.95
N LEU A 342 -15.68 -2.60 8.81
CA LEU A 342 -14.31 -2.09 8.69
C LEU A 342 -14.21 -0.59 9.01
N ARG A 343 -15.18 0.22 8.55
CA ARG A 343 -15.27 1.64 8.89
C ARG A 343 -15.49 1.87 10.39
N ASN A 344 -16.31 1.05 11.05
CA ASN A 344 -16.53 1.13 12.49
C ASN A 344 -15.28 0.69 13.28
N ILE A 345 -14.56 -0.33 12.83
CA ILE A 345 -13.29 -0.76 13.41
C ILE A 345 -12.27 0.39 13.36
N SER A 346 -12.20 1.15 12.25
CA SER A 346 -11.36 2.34 12.15
C SER A 346 -11.71 3.39 13.21
N LYS A 347 -12.99 3.68 13.42
CA LYS A 347 -13.44 4.61 14.48
C LYS A 347 -13.08 4.10 15.88
N GLN A 348 -13.27 2.82 16.14
CA GLN A 348 -12.91 2.21 17.43
C GLN A 348 -11.39 2.29 17.68
N MET A 349 -10.57 1.99 16.66
CA MET A 349 -9.11 2.11 16.75
C MET A 349 -8.68 3.53 17.13
N MET A 350 -9.22 4.56 16.49
CA MET A 350 -8.91 5.97 16.81
C MET A 350 -9.31 6.33 18.25
N ASN A 351 -10.45 5.83 18.72
CA ASN A 351 -10.91 6.07 20.10
C ASN A 351 -10.05 5.35 21.14
N GLN A 352 -9.69 4.09 20.89
CA GLN A 352 -8.82 3.30 21.77
C GLN A 352 -7.40 3.88 21.83
N ASN A 353 -6.90 4.43 20.72
CA ASN A 353 -5.59 5.08 20.61
C ASN A 353 -5.69 6.62 20.66
N ARG A 354 -6.65 7.15 21.41
CA ARG A 354 -6.92 8.58 21.49
C ARG A 354 -5.70 9.46 21.79
N PRO A 355 -4.78 9.08 22.70
CA PRO A 355 -3.56 9.87 22.92
C PRO A 355 -2.67 9.98 21.68
N ALA A 356 -2.42 8.85 20.99
CA ALA A 356 -1.64 8.82 19.75
C ALA A 356 -2.33 9.62 18.64
N PHE A 357 -3.64 9.49 18.48
CA PHE A 357 -4.41 10.24 17.48
C PHE A 357 -4.39 11.74 17.77
N LYS A 358 -4.54 12.18 19.01
CA LYS A 358 -4.38 13.60 19.41
C LYS A 358 -2.98 14.12 19.12
N ARG A 359 -1.95 13.29 19.30
CA ARG A 359 -0.56 13.65 18.98
C ARG A 359 -0.38 13.85 17.47
N ILE A 360 -0.94 12.96 16.63
CA ILE A 360 -0.96 13.12 15.18
C ILE A 360 -1.58 14.46 14.80
N LEU A 361 -2.77 14.75 15.31
CA LEU A 361 -3.48 16.01 15.01
C LEU A 361 -2.69 17.24 15.45
N ARG A 362 -2.05 17.20 16.63
CA ARG A 362 -1.20 18.30 17.12
C ARG A 362 -0.03 18.53 16.16
N ILE A 363 0.70 17.48 15.76
CA ILE A 363 1.81 17.61 14.81
C ILE A 363 1.32 18.20 13.48
N LEU A 364 0.18 17.74 12.97
CA LEU A 364 -0.33 18.16 11.67
C LEU A 364 -0.87 19.61 11.70
N LYS A 365 -1.45 20.07 12.82
CA LYS A 365 -1.95 21.44 13.00
C LYS A 365 -0.83 22.47 13.29
N THR A 366 0.32 22.02 13.80
CA THR A 366 1.41 22.94 14.13
C THR A 366 2.07 23.46 12.84
N PRO A 367 2.25 24.78 12.65
CA PRO A 367 2.98 25.32 11.50
C PRO A 367 4.39 24.73 11.42
N ARG A 368 4.88 24.45 10.22
CA ARG A 368 6.23 23.93 10.03
C ARG A 368 7.29 24.98 10.43
N PRO A 369 8.46 24.56 10.95
CA PRO A 369 9.57 25.46 11.24
C PRO A 369 10.04 26.20 9.98
N ALA A 370 10.52 27.42 10.14
CA ALA A 370 11.13 28.15 9.04
C ALA A 370 12.35 27.42 8.46
N GLY A 371 12.53 27.49 7.15
CA GLY A 371 13.67 26.90 6.42
C GLY A 371 13.64 25.36 6.37
N CYS A 372 12.44 24.75 6.37
CA CYS A 372 12.26 23.31 6.20
C CYS A 372 12.60 22.84 4.78
N PHE A 373 12.21 23.61 3.79
CA PHE A 373 12.46 23.31 2.38
C PHE A 373 13.56 24.23 1.86
N ARG A 374 14.47 23.70 1.05
CA ARG A 374 15.38 24.54 0.26
C ARG A 374 14.53 25.17 -0.84
N GLU A 375 14.56 26.50 -0.94
CA GLU A 375 13.97 27.20 -2.07
C GLU A 375 14.57 26.64 -3.37
N GLY A 376 13.70 26.06 -4.22
CA GLY A 376 14.07 25.68 -5.59
C GLY A 376 14.47 24.22 -5.85
N ASN A 377 14.54 23.33 -4.87
CA ASN A 377 15.01 21.95 -5.12
C ASN A 377 14.00 20.87 -4.69
N LEU A 378 13.15 20.47 -5.63
CA LEU A 378 12.86 19.06 -5.80
C LEU A 378 14.06 18.48 -6.57
N PRO A 379 14.74 17.41 -6.11
CA PRO A 379 15.89 16.85 -6.82
C PRO A 379 15.46 16.38 -8.22
N ASP A 380 16.37 16.64 -9.18
CA ASP A 380 16.24 16.18 -10.57
C ASP A 380 16.18 14.66 -10.68
#